data_012fbf73fffe3436442396193f2633c3
#
_entry.id   012fbf73fffe3436442396193f2633c3
#
_cell.length_a   1.000
_cell.length_b   1.000
_cell.length_c   1.000
_cell.angle_alpha   90.00
_cell.angle_beta   90.00
_cell.angle_gamma   90.00
#
_symmetry.space_group_name_H-M   'P 1'
#
loop_
_entity.id
_entity.type
_entity.pdbx_description
1 polymer ?
#
loop_
_entity_poly.entity_id
_entity_poly.type
_entity_poly.pdbx_seq_one_letter_code
_entity_poly.pdbx_strand_id
1 'polypeptide(L)'
;VHILQFIKALKSKYPTINVHAFQKAMEAVTRHYYHYREAKSAHPSVELFLKYFYPYREIDVDRQLSPELEDIIEEFLEELDTSLHQKRLRNLKRSEARNSTSVHDYINKLFRLHSKLLVVRVDVHYGDEIKDTMTIEEAIDDRDAYLRAVKRRYRNLLGYVWKLEYGVARGY
;
A
#
# COMPACT_ATOMS: atom_id res chain seq x y z
N VAL A 1 -2.03 -3.72 5.90
CA VAL A 1 -2.10 -5.19 6.11
C VAL A 1 -3.45 -5.58 6.70
N HIS A 2 -3.88 -4.99 7.83
CA HIS A 2 -5.10 -5.39 8.55
C HIS A 2 -6.38 -5.30 7.71
N ILE A 3 -6.58 -4.21 6.95
CA ILE A 3 -7.75 -4.05 6.07
C ILE A 3 -7.84 -5.17 5.04
N LEU A 4 -6.75 -5.49 4.34
CA LEU A 4 -6.76 -6.55 3.34
C LEU A 4 -6.93 -7.96 3.94
N GLN A 5 -6.42 -8.18 5.16
CA GLN A 5 -6.64 -9.41 5.90
C GLN A 5 -8.10 -9.55 6.30
N PHE A 6 -8.73 -8.47 6.77
CA PHE A 6 -10.15 -8.43 7.09
C PHE A 6 -11.02 -8.71 5.86
N ILE A 7 -10.77 -8.01 4.73
CA ILE A 7 -11.48 -8.25 3.46
C ILE A 7 -11.34 -9.72 3.01
N LYS A 8 -10.15 -10.29 3.15
CA LYS A 8 -9.92 -11.70 2.81
C LYS A 8 -10.72 -12.64 3.71
N ALA A 9 -10.84 -12.33 5.00
CA ALA A 9 -11.63 -13.12 5.93
C ALA A 9 -13.13 -13.04 5.61
N LEU A 10 -13.65 -11.86 5.26
CA LEU A 10 -15.05 -11.69 4.83
C LEU A 10 -15.40 -12.50 3.58
N LYS A 11 -14.46 -12.68 2.65
CA LYS A 11 -14.64 -13.46 1.42
C LYS A 11 -14.45 -14.97 1.62
N SER A 12 -14.25 -15.43 2.83
CA SER A 12 -14.12 -16.85 3.13
C SER A 12 -15.47 -17.58 2.98
N LYS A 13 -15.43 -18.90 2.76
CA LYS A 13 -16.62 -19.75 2.54
C LYS A 13 -17.59 -19.76 3.75
N TYR A 14 -17.12 -19.32 4.91
CA TYR A 14 -17.90 -19.19 6.14
C TYR A 14 -17.59 -17.84 6.79
N PRO A 15 -18.24 -16.76 6.35
CA PRO A 15 -17.96 -15.44 6.87
C PRO A 15 -18.56 -15.29 8.27
N THR A 16 -17.83 -15.75 9.27
CA THR A 16 -18.09 -15.25 10.63
C THR A 16 -17.41 -13.92 10.71
N ILE A 17 -18.18 -12.84 10.80
CA ILE A 17 -17.61 -11.50 10.93
C ILE A 17 -16.86 -11.46 12.26
N ASN A 18 -15.54 -11.47 12.17
CA ASN A 18 -14.69 -11.37 13.35
C ASN A 18 -14.63 -9.90 13.78
N VAL A 19 -15.42 -9.55 14.78
CA VAL A 19 -15.50 -8.20 15.35
C VAL A 19 -14.11 -7.63 15.68
N HIS A 20 -13.25 -8.43 16.27
CA HIS A 20 -11.88 -8.00 16.58
C HIS A 20 -11.03 -7.68 15.33
N ALA A 21 -11.18 -8.48 14.26
CA ALA A 21 -10.52 -8.18 13.00
C ALA A 21 -11.07 -6.90 12.34
N PHE A 22 -12.38 -6.65 12.48
CA PHE A 22 -13.03 -5.42 12.05
C PHE A 22 -12.51 -4.22 12.85
N GLN A 23 -12.48 -4.30 14.17
CA GLN A 23 -11.93 -3.25 15.03
C GLN A 23 -10.49 -2.90 14.67
N LYS A 24 -9.62 -3.90 14.48
CA LYS A 24 -8.23 -3.66 14.01
C LYS A 24 -8.16 -2.98 12.64
N ALA A 25 -9.07 -3.33 11.73
CA ALA A 25 -9.14 -2.67 10.43
C ALA A 25 -9.59 -1.20 10.58
N MET A 26 -10.55 -0.92 11.47
CA MET A 26 -11.03 0.44 11.78
C MET A 26 -9.98 1.29 12.48
N GLU A 27 -9.24 0.75 13.45
CA GLU A 27 -8.11 1.41 14.08
C GLU A 27 -7.04 1.79 13.05
N ALA A 28 -6.76 0.89 12.10
CA ALA A 28 -5.83 1.18 11.00
C ALA A 28 -6.34 2.32 10.10
N VAL A 29 -7.65 2.42 9.85
CA VAL A 29 -8.27 3.53 9.14
C VAL A 29 -8.08 4.84 9.88
N THR A 30 -8.44 4.87 11.17
CA THR A 30 -8.36 6.09 11.98
C THR A 30 -6.93 6.60 12.09
N ARG A 31 -5.97 5.69 12.34
CA ARG A 31 -4.55 6.03 12.50
C ARG A 31 -3.89 6.53 11.21
N HIS A 32 -4.34 6.07 10.05
CA HIS A 32 -3.62 6.25 8.78
C HIS A 32 -4.47 6.89 7.67
N TYR A 33 -5.63 7.42 8.02
CA TYR A 33 -6.57 7.99 7.04
C TYR A 33 -5.93 9.09 6.19
N TYR A 34 -5.20 10.00 6.78
CA TYR A 34 -4.54 11.08 6.04
C TYR A 34 -3.59 10.53 4.97
N HIS A 35 -2.84 9.49 5.30
CA HIS A 35 -1.93 8.84 4.36
C HIS A 35 -2.66 8.14 3.21
N TYR A 36 -3.83 7.55 3.48
CA TYR A 36 -4.62 6.89 2.44
C TYR A 36 -5.36 7.87 1.54
N ARG A 37 -5.83 9.01 2.07
CA ARG A 37 -6.55 10.03 1.32
C ARG A 37 -5.67 10.71 0.29
N GLU A 38 -4.41 10.97 0.62
CA GLU A 38 -3.44 11.63 -0.24
C GLU A 38 -2.75 10.65 -1.19
N ALA A 39 -2.71 9.36 -0.85
CA ALA A 39 -2.12 8.33 -1.68
C ALA A 39 -3.00 8.05 -2.90
N LYS A 40 -2.76 8.75 -4.02
CA LYS A 40 -3.41 8.52 -5.32
C LYS A 40 -3.27 7.09 -5.88
N SER A 41 -2.62 6.20 -5.15
CA SER A 41 -2.32 4.81 -5.53
C SER A 41 -2.64 3.79 -4.44
N ALA A 42 -3.63 4.05 -3.60
CA ALA A 42 -4.07 3.05 -2.63
C ALA A 42 -4.59 1.79 -3.35
N HIS A 43 -4.43 0.64 -2.70
CA HIS A 43 -5.00 -0.60 -3.21
C HIS A 43 -6.54 -0.44 -3.36
N PRO A 44 -7.15 -0.80 -4.52
CA PRO A 44 -8.56 -0.54 -4.78
C PRO A 44 -9.51 -1.01 -3.69
N SER A 45 -9.22 -2.15 -3.05
CA SER A 45 -10.04 -2.65 -1.94
C SER A 45 -9.84 -1.87 -0.65
N VAL A 46 -8.71 -1.19 -0.46
CA VAL A 46 -8.51 -0.28 0.68
C VAL A 46 -9.29 1.01 0.46
N GLU A 47 -9.25 1.57 -0.75
CA GLU A 47 -10.07 2.74 -1.11
C GLU A 47 -11.56 2.46 -0.90
N LEU A 48 -12.02 1.27 -1.34
CA LEU A 48 -13.41 0.88 -1.16
C LEU A 48 -13.76 0.71 0.32
N PHE A 49 -12.89 0.08 1.11
CA PHE A 49 -13.08 -0.06 2.55
C PHE A 49 -13.21 1.32 3.23
N LEU A 50 -12.35 2.26 2.88
CA LEU A 50 -12.41 3.63 3.40
C LEU A 50 -13.73 4.33 3.03
N LYS A 51 -14.21 4.15 1.78
CA LYS A 51 -15.47 4.72 1.32
C LYS A 51 -16.64 4.30 2.23
N TYR A 52 -16.72 3.01 2.57
CA TYR A 52 -17.82 2.46 3.36
C TYR A 52 -17.67 2.70 4.84
N PHE A 53 -16.49 2.51 5.40
CA PHE A 53 -16.31 2.41 6.84
C PHE A 53 -15.71 3.65 7.51
N TYR A 54 -15.11 4.57 6.76
CA TYR A 54 -14.58 5.79 7.36
C TYR A 54 -15.63 6.64 8.10
N PRO A 55 -16.89 6.77 7.63
CA PRO A 55 -17.93 7.49 8.36
C PRO A 55 -18.20 6.90 9.77
N TYR A 56 -17.91 5.63 9.93
CA TYR A 56 -18.17 4.86 11.17
C TYR A 56 -16.93 4.67 12.05
N ARG A 57 -15.86 5.39 11.79
CA ARG A 57 -14.57 5.23 12.49
C ARG A 57 -14.59 5.50 13.99
N GLU A 58 -15.58 6.25 14.46
CA GLU A 58 -15.74 6.65 15.89
C GLU A 58 -16.75 5.75 16.63
N ILE A 59 -17.35 4.79 15.93
CA ILE A 59 -18.30 3.87 16.55
C ILE A 59 -17.51 2.84 17.36
N ASP A 60 -17.81 2.80 18.65
CA ASP A 60 -17.35 1.71 19.50
C ASP A 60 -18.14 0.45 19.14
N VAL A 61 -17.46 -0.51 18.54
CA VAL A 61 -18.06 -1.78 18.16
C VAL A 61 -17.89 -2.73 19.32
N ASP A 62 -18.93 -2.83 20.12
CA ASP A 62 -19.04 -3.82 21.18
C ASP A 62 -18.95 -5.27 20.62
N ARG A 63 -19.24 -6.25 21.44
CA ARG A 63 -19.12 -7.69 21.12
C ARG A 63 -19.96 -8.16 19.93
N GLN A 64 -20.91 -7.34 19.45
CA GLN A 64 -21.76 -7.63 18.29
C GLN A 64 -21.81 -6.41 17.35
N LEU A 65 -21.88 -6.68 16.05
CA LEU A 65 -22.13 -5.64 15.06
C LEU A 65 -23.60 -5.18 15.17
N SER A 66 -23.83 -3.89 14.97
CA SER A 66 -25.20 -3.41 14.84
C SER A 66 -25.78 -3.88 13.50
N PRO A 67 -27.11 -4.06 13.38
CA PRO A 67 -27.74 -4.42 12.11
C PRO A 67 -27.36 -3.47 10.97
N GLU A 68 -27.22 -2.17 11.24
CA GLU A 68 -26.80 -1.17 10.28
C GLU A 68 -25.37 -1.44 9.74
N LEU A 69 -24.45 -1.89 10.59
CA LEU A 69 -23.10 -2.24 10.14
C LEU A 69 -23.09 -3.56 9.35
N GLU A 70 -23.99 -4.48 9.66
CA GLU A 70 -24.15 -5.72 8.87
C GLU A 70 -24.61 -5.39 7.45
N ASP A 71 -25.63 -4.52 7.29
CA ASP A 71 -26.11 -4.06 5.98
C ASP A 71 -24.99 -3.38 5.16
N ILE A 72 -24.19 -2.52 5.80
CA ILE A 72 -23.05 -1.85 5.18
C ILE A 72 -21.99 -2.85 4.74
N ILE A 73 -21.74 -3.89 5.52
CA ILE A 73 -20.81 -4.95 5.16
C ILE A 73 -21.33 -5.74 3.94
N GLU A 74 -22.62 -5.99 3.85
CA GLU A 74 -23.22 -6.66 2.69
C GLU A 74 -23.06 -5.80 1.43
N GLU A 75 -23.43 -4.52 1.48
CA GLU A 75 -23.22 -3.58 0.35
C GLU A 75 -21.76 -3.50 -0.07
N PHE A 76 -20.85 -3.44 0.90
CA PHE A 76 -19.41 -3.44 0.64
C PHE A 76 -18.96 -4.72 -0.07
N LEU A 77 -19.45 -5.88 0.33
CA LEU A 77 -19.14 -7.17 -0.31
C LEU A 77 -19.67 -7.22 -1.74
N GLU A 78 -20.87 -6.73 -1.97
CA GLU A 78 -21.46 -6.63 -3.32
C GLU A 78 -20.59 -5.72 -4.21
N GLU A 79 -20.18 -4.54 -3.74
CA GLU A 79 -19.32 -3.65 -4.54
C GLU A 79 -17.93 -4.26 -4.80
N LEU A 80 -17.38 -5.03 -3.86
CA LEU A 80 -16.13 -5.78 -4.08
C LEU A 80 -16.21 -6.76 -5.24
N ASP A 81 -17.39 -7.34 -5.49
CA ASP A 81 -17.59 -8.34 -6.54
C ASP A 81 -18.03 -7.74 -7.88
N THR A 82 -18.25 -6.42 -7.93
CA THR A 82 -18.58 -5.76 -9.20
C THR A 82 -17.50 -5.94 -10.26
N SER A 83 -17.93 -5.99 -11.50
CA SER A 83 -17.02 -6.10 -12.66
C SER A 83 -16.01 -4.95 -12.71
N LEU A 84 -16.42 -3.75 -12.29
CA LEU A 84 -15.57 -2.55 -12.23
C LEU A 84 -14.46 -2.71 -11.21
N HIS A 85 -14.79 -3.11 -9.97
CA HIS A 85 -13.80 -3.33 -8.92
C HIS A 85 -12.82 -4.44 -9.29
N GLN A 86 -13.32 -5.55 -9.82
CA GLN A 86 -12.50 -6.66 -10.29
C GLN A 86 -11.59 -6.26 -11.46
N LYS A 87 -12.04 -5.36 -12.34
CA LYS A 87 -11.20 -4.78 -13.41
C LYS A 87 -10.05 -3.95 -12.81
N ARG A 88 -10.32 -3.12 -11.81
CA ARG A 88 -9.27 -2.33 -11.11
C ARG A 88 -8.23 -3.24 -10.47
N LEU A 89 -8.63 -4.32 -9.79
CA LEU A 89 -7.72 -5.30 -9.21
C LEU A 89 -6.86 -6.01 -10.27
N ARG A 90 -7.46 -6.41 -11.39
CA ARG A 90 -6.70 -7.02 -12.49
C ARG A 90 -5.68 -6.05 -13.09
N ASN A 91 -6.04 -4.78 -13.23
CA ASN A 91 -5.12 -3.75 -13.73
C ASN A 91 -3.95 -3.53 -12.77
N LEU A 92 -4.20 -3.48 -11.46
CA LEU A 92 -3.15 -3.39 -10.44
C LEU A 92 -2.18 -4.57 -10.56
N LYS A 93 -2.68 -5.80 -10.56
CA LYS A 93 -1.86 -7.02 -10.69
C LYS A 93 -1.03 -7.03 -11.99
N ARG A 94 -1.63 -6.57 -13.10
CA ARG A 94 -0.90 -6.47 -14.38
C ARG A 94 0.22 -5.43 -14.32
N SER A 95 -0.03 -4.29 -13.66
CA SER A 95 0.98 -3.25 -13.47
C SER A 95 2.13 -3.76 -12.61
N GLU A 96 1.83 -4.44 -11.50
CA GLU A 96 2.83 -5.06 -10.63
C GLU A 96 3.68 -6.09 -11.38
N ALA A 97 3.03 -6.97 -12.15
CA ALA A 97 3.75 -7.98 -12.95
C ALA A 97 4.66 -7.33 -14.01
N ARG A 98 4.18 -6.30 -14.73
CA ARG A 98 5.01 -5.56 -15.71
C ARG A 98 6.19 -4.89 -15.05
N ASN A 99 5.98 -4.23 -13.91
CA ASN A 99 7.06 -3.58 -13.17
C ASN A 99 8.11 -4.59 -12.72
N SER A 100 7.67 -5.74 -12.17
CA SER A 100 8.57 -6.82 -11.76
C SER A 100 9.39 -7.35 -12.93
N THR A 101 8.75 -7.64 -14.06
CA THR A 101 9.44 -8.11 -15.28
C THR A 101 10.45 -7.07 -15.78
N SER A 102 10.02 -5.80 -15.85
CA SER A 102 10.89 -4.70 -16.31
C SER A 102 12.15 -4.54 -15.45
N VAL A 103 11.99 -4.64 -14.12
CA VAL A 103 13.13 -4.57 -13.18
C VAL A 103 14.06 -5.77 -13.38
N HIS A 104 13.48 -6.98 -13.52
CA HIS A 104 14.25 -8.19 -13.74
C HIS A 104 15.07 -8.13 -15.04
N ASP A 105 14.44 -7.72 -16.13
CA ASP A 105 15.11 -7.57 -17.44
C ASP A 105 16.22 -6.52 -17.39
N TYR A 106 15.96 -5.40 -16.69
CA TYR A 106 16.97 -4.36 -16.51
C TYR A 106 18.19 -4.88 -15.74
N ILE A 107 17.98 -5.58 -14.63
CA ILE A 107 19.06 -6.16 -13.84
C ILE A 107 19.84 -7.20 -14.65
N ASN A 108 19.14 -8.10 -15.34
CA ASN A 108 19.78 -9.08 -16.21
C ASN A 108 20.62 -8.44 -17.31
N LYS A 109 20.14 -7.34 -17.90
CA LYS A 109 20.92 -6.59 -18.91
C LYS A 109 22.20 -6.03 -18.32
N LEU A 110 22.17 -5.47 -17.10
CA LEU A 110 23.37 -4.97 -16.43
C LEU A 110 24.39 -6.10 -16.21
N PHE A 111 23.95 -7.28 -15.72
CA PHE A 111 24.84 -8.42 -15.50
C PHE A 111 25.41 -9.03 -16.80
N ARG A 112 24.69 -8.90 -17.92
CA ARG A 112 25.20 -9.32 -19.23
C ARG A 112 26.26 -8.37 -19.80
N LEU A 113 26.12 -7.07 -19.50
CA LEU A 113 27.01 -6.05 -20.01
C LEU A 113 28.30 -5.90 -19.18
N HIS A 114 28.26 -6.30 -17.93
CA HIS A 114 29.35 -6.13 -16.97
C HIS A 114 29.65 -7.43 -16.23
N SER A 115 30.88 -7.90 -16.37
CA SER A 115 31.33 -9.16 -15.75
C SER A 115 31.45 -9.09 -14.22
N LYS A 116 31.58 -7.87 -13.67
CA LYS A 116 31.67 -7.64 -12.22
C LYS A 116 30.80 -6.44 -11.86
N LEU A 117 29.84 -6.67 -10.98
CA LEU A 117 28.97 -5.62 -10.43
C LEU A 117 28.99 -5.71 -8.90
N LEU A 118 29.15 -4.57 -8.27
CA LEU A 118 28.84 -4.41 -6.86
C LEU A 118 27.38 -3.94 -6.76
N VAL A 119 26.56 -4.74 -6.08
CA VAL A 119 25.17 -4.38 -5.79
C VAL A 119 25.10 -3.87 -4.35
N VAL A 120 24.58 -2.65 -4.19
CA VAL A 120 24.41 -2.04 -2.88
C VAL A 120 22.93 -1.75 -2.67
N ARG A 121 22.39 -2.16 -1.53
CA ARG A 121 21.06 -1.76 -1.07
C ARG A 121 21.23 -0.59 -0.10
N VAL A 122 20.47 0.46 -0.33
CA VAL A 122 20.40 1.62 0.56
C VAL A 122 18.94 1.83 0.93
N ASP A 123 18.64 1.81 2.21
CA ASP A 123 17.33 2.15 2.75
C ASP A 123 17.43 3.57 3.33
N VAL A 124 16.58 4.48 2.82
CA VAL A 124 16.50 5.87 3.26
C VAL A 124 15.18 6.05 4.00
N HIS A 125 15.24 6.58 5.21
CA HIS A 125 14.07 6.80 6.04
C HIS A 125 14.02 8.26 6.49
N TYR A 126 12.83 8.78 6.67
CA TYR A 126 12.62 10.05 7.35
C TYR A 126 12.70 9.84 8.86
N GLY A 127 13.23 10.85 9.55
CA GLY A 127 13.21 10.87 11.02
C GLY A 127 11.78 10.91 11.56
N ASP A 128 11.62 10.46 12.81
CA ASP A 128 10.32 10.35 13.45
C ASP A 128 9.56 11.69 13.53
N GLU A 129 10.29 12.81 13.56
CA GLU A 129 9.73 14.16 13.66
C GLU A 129 8.97 14.61 12.40
N ILE A 130 9.35 14.10 11.21
CA ILE A 130 8.83 14.57 9.94
C ILE A 130 8.09 13.49 9.13
N LYS A 131 8.25 12.21 9.50
CA LYS A 131 7.66 11.08 8.75
C LYS A 131 6.14 11.16 8.62
N ASP A 132 5.45 11.71 9.63
CA ASP A 132 4.00 11.78 9.68
C ASP A 132 3.43 13.01 8.96
N THR A 133 4.27 13.99 8.64
CA THR A 133 3.90 15.22 7.92
C THR A 133 4.33 15.23 6.47
N MET A 134 5.24 14.30 6.08
CA MET A 134 5.79 14.21 4.75
C MET A 134 4.74 13.76 3.72
N THR A 135 4.57 14.53 2.67
CA THR A 135 3.72 14.16 1.55
C THR A 135 4.42 13.23 0.56
N ILE A 136 3.65 12.56 -0.30
CA ILE A 136 4.23 11.71 -1.36
C ILE A 136 5.00 12.55 -2.37
N GLU A 137 4.52 13.73 -2.69
CA GLU A 137 5.16 14.67 -3.62
C GLU A 137 6.53 15.09 -3.10
N GLU A 138 6.63 15.50 -1.83
CA GLU A 138 7.89 15.84 -1.17
C GLU A 138 8.86 14.65 -1.17
N ALA A 139 8.37 13.46 -0.83
CA ALA A 139 9.19 12.24 -0.85
C ALA A 139 9.73 11.89 -2.26
N ILE A 140 8.95 12.20 -3.31
CA ILE A 140 9.39 12.05 -4.70
C ILE A 140 10.48 13.06 -5.03
N ASP A 141 10.32 14.31 -4.65
CA ASP A 141 11.30 15.37 -4.89
C ASP A 141 12.62 15.11 -4.16
N ASP A 142 12.55 14.68 -2.91
CA ASP A 142 13.71 14.30 -2.11
C ASP A 142 14.45 13.09 -2.71
N ARG A 143 13.70 12.07 -3.15
CA ARG A 143 14.29 10.94 -3.87
C ARG A 143 15.03 11.41 -5.12
N ASP A 144 14.45 12.30 -5.90
CA ASP A 144 15.07 12.79 -7.13
C ASP A 144 16.31 13.63 -6.84
N ALA A 145 16.28 14.44 -5.79
CA ALA A 145 17.45 15.18 -5.30
C ALA A 145 18.57 14.23 -4.84
N TYR A 146 18.22 13.20 -4.06
CA TYR A 146 19.14 12.16 -3.62
C TYR A 146 19.76 11.42 -4.80
N LEU A 147 18.98 10.96 -5.77
CA LEU A 147 19.50 10.27 -6.95
C LEU A 147 20.42 11.15 -7.80
N ARG A 148 20.11 12.45 -7.92
CA ARG A 148 21.02 13.41 -8.58
C ARG A 148 22.36 13.53 -7.83
N ALA A 149 22.35 13.56 -6.51
CA ALA A 149 23.56 13.62 -5.70
C ALA A 149 24.39 12.33 -5.81
N VAL A 150 23.74 11.17 -5.75
CA VAL A 150 24.38 9.86 -5.93
C VAL A 150 25.06 9.76 -7.31
N LYS A 151 24.37 10.13 -8.40
CA LYS A 151 24.93 10.13 -9.76
C LYS A 151 26.14 11.05 -9.89
N ARG A 152 26.14 12.21 -9.25
CA ARG A 152 27.29 13.13 -9.26
C ARG A 152 28.47 12.57 -8.48
N ARG A 153 28.20 11.92 -7.34
CA ARG A 153 29.24 11.37 -6.47
C ARG A 153 29.88 10.11 -7.02
N TYR A 154 29.08 9.25 -7.63
CA TYR A 154 29.50 7.93 -8.11
C TYR A 154 29.43 7.88 -9.65
N ARG A 155 30.50 8.34 -10.31
CA ARG A 155 30.59 8.36 -11.77
C ARG A 155 30.51 6.98 -12.42
N ASN A 156 30.82 5.92 -11.67
CA ASN A 156 30.78 4.52 -12.11
C ASN A 156 29.44 3.85 -11.77
N LEU A 157 28.41 4.60 -11.39
CA LEU A 157 27.07 4.07 -11.19
C LEU A 157 26.49 3.61 -12.54
N LEU A 158 26.41 2.30 -12.75
CA LEU A 158 25.95 1.71 -14.00
C LEU A 158 24.42 1.59 -14.07
N GLY A 159 23.77 1.54 -12.94
CA GLY A 159 22.32 1.46 -12.87
C GLY A 159 21.81 1.55 -11.45
N TYR A 160 20.50 1.73 -11.34
CA TYR A 160 19.81 1.73 -10.04
C TYR A 160 18.34 1.34 -10.22
N VAL A 161 17.79 0.75 -9.20
CA VAL A 161 16.36 0.51 -9.02
C VAL A 161 15.95 1.14 -7.70
N TRP A 162 14.79 1.77 -7.68
CA TRP A 162 14.25 2.35 -6.45
C TRP A 162 12.82 1.87 -6.23
N LYS A 163 12.42 1.84 -4.98
CA LYS A 163 11.06 1.59 -4.55
C LYS A 163 10.73 2.61 -3.46
N LEU A 164 9.65 3.36 -3.66
CA LEU A 164 9.06 4.15 -2.60
C LEU A 164 8.14 3.24 -1.80
N GLU A 165 8.45 3.05 -0.53
CA GLU A 165 7.56 2.38 0.42
C GLU A 165 6.87 3.47 1.24
N TYR A 166 5.65 3.82 0.84
CA TYR A 166 4.78 4.66 1.62
C TYR A 166 3.95 3.75 2.51
N GLY A 167 4.34 3.62 3.73
CA GLY A 167 3.71 2.67 4.63
C GLY A 167 3.74 3.14 6.06
N VAL A 168 2.61 2.94 6.69
CA VAL A 168 2.44 2.87 8.12
C VAL A 168 3.58 2.07 8.72
N ALA A 169 4.24 2.67 9.70
CA ALA A 169 5.32 2.07 10.44
C ALA A 169 5.07 0.57 10.66
N ARG A 170 5.94 -0.26 10.12
CA ARG A 170 6.04 -1.63 10.58
C ARG A 170 6.52 -1.53 12.02
N GLY A 171 5.57 -1.61 12.97
CA GLY A 171 5.94 -1.92 14.34
C GLY A 171 6.70 -3.24 14.32
N TYR A 172 7.98 -3.20 14.59
CA TYR A 172 8.73 -4.35 15.03
C TYR A 172 8.34 -4.62 16.47
#